data_8d9aa9d37b91238e8df3cbca82b39d80
#
_entry.id   8d9aa9d37b91238e8df3cbca82b39d80
#
_cell.length_a   1.000
_cell.length_b   1.000
_cell.length_c   1.000
_cell.angle_alpha   90.00
_cell.angle_beta   90.00
_cell.angle_gamma   90.00
#
_symmetry.space_group_name_H-M   'P 1'
#
loop_
_entity.id
_entity.type
_entity.pdbx_description
1 polymer ?
#
loop_
_entity_poly.entity_id
_entity_poly.type
_entity_poly.pdbx_seq_one_letter_code
_entity_poly.pdbx_strand_id
1 'polypeptide(L)'
;MDKNKATSPEKKAALEAIRNDFKGTASHSQAARLLEALSRYSITTFEAMRYLDVYHCPARILQLSKRGHNIITHWQTVITESGERHRVGLYLLAGREATP
;
A
#
# COMPACT_ATOMS: atom_id res chain seq x y z
N MET A 1 17.71 -11.93 11.28
CA MET A 1 17.02 -10.78 10.76
C MET A 1 15.82 -11.17 9.94
N ASP A 2 14.74 -10.57 10.20
CA ASP A 2 13.50 -10.88 9.53
C ASP A 2 13.51 -10.34 8.08
N LYS A 3 13.33 -11.23 7.13
CA LYS A 3 13.26 -10.84 5.73
C LYS A 3 11.92 -10.23 5.36
N ASN A 4 10.92 -10.52 6.17
CA ASN A 4 9.59 -9.94 6.02
C ASN A 4 9.54 -8.76 6.96
N LYS A 5 9.99 -7.63 6.51
CA LYS A 5 9.92 -6.45 7.36
C LYS A 5 8.48 -6.19 7.75
N ALA A 6 8.19 -6.43 9.00
CA ALA A 6 6.89 -6.08 9.53
C ALA A 6 6.69 -4.57 9.40
N THR A 7 5.46 -4.15 9.18
CA THR A 7 5.13 -2.74 9.19
C THR A 7 5.46 -2.16 10.55
N SER A 8 6.20 -1.06 10.57
CA SER A 8 6.56 -0.43 11.84
C SER A 8 5.31 0.07 12.55
N PRO A 9 5.32 0.15 13.89
CA PRO A 9 4.15 0.68 14.61
C PRO A 9 3.76 2.09 14.16
N GLU A 10 4.73 2.92 13.83
CA GLU A 10 4.48 4.28 13.35
C GLU A 10 3.77 4.30 12.01
N LYS A 11 4.27 3.48 11.08
CA LYS A 11 3.64 3.38 9.76
C LYS A 11 2.24 2.80 9.87
N LYS A 12 2.08 1.75 10.68
CA LYS A 12 0.77 1.14 10.91
C LYS A 12 -0.23 2.18 11.43
N ALA A 13 0.17 2.95 12.43
CA ALA A 13 -0.70 3.99 13.01
C ALA A 13 -1.06 5.04 11.97
N ALA A 14 -0.09 5.44 11.13
CA ALA A 14 -0.34 6.42 10.08
C ALA A 14 -1.33 5.89 9.04
N LEU A 15 -1.18 4.63 8.62
CA LEU A 15 -2.09 4.03 7.66
C LEU A 15 -3.49 3.88 8.23
N GLU A 16 -3.61 3.49 9.48
CA GLU A 16 -4.92 3.39 10.14
C GLU A 16 -5.59 4.75 10.28
N ALA A 17 -4.82 5.79 10.53
CA ALA A 17 -5.36 7.16 10.56
C ALA A 17 -5.89 7.57 9.19
N ILE A 18 -5.16 7.27 8.13
CA ILE A 18 -5.60 7.54 6.77
C ILE A 18 -6.89 6.78 6.46
N ARG A 19 -6.97 5.52 6.88
CA ARG A 19 -8.18 4.72 6.72
C ARG A 19 -9.38 5.39 7.37
N ASN A 20 -9.19 5.96 8.54
CA ASN A 20 -10.26 6.62 9.28
C ASN A 20 -10.64 7.97 8.69
N ASP A 21 -9.71 8.66 8.03
CA ASP A 21 -9.97 9.96 7.41
C ASP A 21 -10.70 9.84 6.07
N PHE A 22 -10.50 8.73 5.35
CA PHE A 22 -11.08 8.51 4.03
C PHE A 22 -11.95 7.24 4.06
N LYS A 23 -13.03 7.29 4.79
CA LYS A 23 -13.90 6.13 5.00
C LYS A 23 -14.70 5.78 3.75
N GLY A 24 -15.12 4.53 3.68
CA GLY A 24 -16.01 4.05 2.65
C GLY A 24 -15.45 2.89 1.87
N THR A 25 -16.34 2.15 1.22
CA THR A 25 -15.98 0.96 0.44
C THR A 25 -15.95 1.24 -1.07
N ALA A 26 -16.40 2.42 -1.48
CA ALA A 26 -16.40 2.78 -2.89
C ALA A 26 -14.97 2.83 -3.44
N SER A 27 -14.82 2.54 -4.73
CA SER A 27 -13.51 2.51 -5.36
C SER A 27 -12.76 3.83 -5.25
N HIS A 28 -13.48 4.96 -5.36
CA HIS A 28 -12.84 6.26 -5.24
C HIS A 28 -12.35 6.53 -3.81
N SER A 29 -13.05 6.03 -2.80
CA SER A 29 -12.62 6.18 -1.40
C SER A 29 -11.37 5.34 -1.15
N GLN A 30 -11.33 4.12 -1.66
CA GLN A 30 -10.17 3.26 -1.56
C GLN A 30 -8.96 3.86 -2.29
N ALA A 31 -9.19 4.41 -3.49
CA ALA A 31 -8.13 5.06 -4.25
C ALA A 31 -7.58 6.27 -3.52
N ALA A 32 -8.44 7.07 -2.88
CA ALA A 32 -8.02 8.24 -2.12
C ALA A 32 -7.14 7.83 -0.93
N ARG A 33 -7.52 6.77 -0.19
CA ARG A 33 -6.71 6.26 0.90
C ARG A 33 -5.33 5.82 0.41
N LEU A 34 -5.33 5.08 -0.68
CA LEU A 34 -4.09 4.56 -1.23
C LEU A 34 -3.16 5.69 -1.70
N LEU A 35 -3.72 6.68 -2.37
CA LEU A 35 -2.93 7.82 -2.86
C LEU A 35 -2.33 8.60 -1.68
N GLU A 36 -3.10 8.86 -0.65
CA GLU A 36 -2.60 9.56 0.52
C GLU A 36 -1.47 8.79 1.19
N ALA A 37 -1.61 7.47 1.31
CA ALA A 37 -0.57 6.64 1.88
C ALA A 37 0.69 6.64 1.01
N LEU A 38 0.53 6.55 -0.31
CA LEU A 38 1.64 6.56 -1.25
C LEU A 38 2.37 7.90 -1.28
N SER A 39 1.70 8.98 -0.88
CA SER A 39 2.36 10.28 -0.77
C SER A 39 3.35 10.33 0.40
N ARG A 40 3.28 9.37 1.30
CA ARG A 40 4.14 9.32 2.50
C ARG A 40 5.05 8.11 2.54
N TYR A 41 4.58 6.97 2.05
CA TYR A 41 5.28 5.69 2.20
C TYR A 41 5.23 4.89 0.92
N SER A 42 6.15 3.95 0.79
CA SER A 42 5.96 2.82 -0.12
C SER A 42 4.99 1.86 0.56
N ILE A 43 4.07 1.27 -0.20
CA ILE A 43 2.97 0.47 0.35
C ILE A 43 2.96 -0.89 -0.32
N THR A 44 2.94 -1.96 0.48
CA THR A 44 2.76 -3.32 -0.05
C THR A 44 1.28 -3.62 -0.21
N THR A 45 0.99 -4.63 -1.02
CA THR A 45 -0.39 -5.12 -1.16
C THR A 45 -0.98 -5.51 0.20
N PHE A 46 -0.17 -6.15 1.06
CA PHE A 46 -0.62 -6.53 2.40
C PHE A 46 -0.98 -5.32 3.25
N GLU A 47 -0.13 -4.31 3.22
CA GLU A 47 -0.38 -3.10 4.02
C GLU A 47 -1.62 -2.38 3.54
N ALA A 48 -1.82 -2.32 2.23
CA ALA A 48 -3.02 -1.71 1.66
C ALA A 48 -4.28 -2.43 2.13
N MET A 49 -4.25 -3.75 2.10
CA MET A 49 -5.41 -4.55 2.50
C MET A 49 -5.64 -4.50 4.01
N ARG A 50 -4.59 -4.68 4.80
CA ARG A 50 -4.74 -4.82 6.26
C ARG A 50 -4.98 -3.49 6.97
N TYR A 51 -4.28 -2.46 6.57
CA TYR A 51 -4.30 -1.21 7.33
C TYR A 51 -5.06 -0.08 6.64
N LEU A 52 -5.18 -0.12 5.32
CA LEU A 52 -5.92 0.89 4.57
C LEU A 52 -7.31 0.42 4.15
N ASP A 53 -7.59 -0.85 4.36
CA ASP A 53 -8.86 -1.45 3.91
C ASP A 53 -9.07 -1.23 2.41
N VAL A 54 -8.00 -1.45 1.65
CA VAL A 54 -8.03 -1.36 0.19
C VAL A 54 -7.98 -2.76 -0.38
N TYR A 55 -9.09 -3.19 -0.96
CA TYR A 55 -9.18 -4.47 -1.66
C TYR A 55 -9.01 -4.23 -3.16
N HIS A 56 -8.59 -5.25 -3.87
CA HIS A 56 -8.30 -5.15 -5.29
C HIS A 56 -7.28 -4.04 -5.58
N CYS A 57 -6.19 -4.05 -4.83
CA CYS A 57 -5.16 -3.03 -4.92
C CYS A 57 -4.69 -2.77 -6.35
N PRO A 58 -4.43 -3.79 -7.19
CA PRO A 58 -4.04 -3.53 -8.59
C PRO A 58 -5.06 -2.69 -9.37
N ALA A 59 -6.35 -2.88 -9.11
CA ALA A 59 -7.38 -2.08 -9.76
C ALA A 59 -7.32 -0.62 -9.32
N ARG A 60 -7.03 -0.40 -8.03
CA ARG A 60 -6.88 0.98 -7.51
C ARG A 60 -5.62 1.64 -8.05
N ILE A 61 -4.54 0.89 -8.19
CA ILE A 61 -3.30 1.38 -8.80
C ILE A 61 -3.56 1.80 -10.26
N LEU A 62 -4.26 0.96 -11.01
CA LEU A 62 -4.61 1.30 -12.39
C LEU A 62 -5.48 2.57 -12.45
N GLN A 63 -6.45 2.68 -11.58
CA GLN A 63 -7.33 3.84 -11.49
C GLN A 63 -6.53 5.13 -11.25
N LEU A 64 -5.59 5.09 -10.32
CA LEU A 64 -4.73 6.24 -10.02
C LEU A 64 -3.79 6.55 -11.18
N SER A 65 -3.24 5.52 -11.81
CA SER A 65 -2.35 5.70 -12.96
C SER A 65 -3.08 6.36 -14.13
N LYS A 66 -4.33 6.02 -14.35
CA LYS A 66 -5.14 6.65 -15.41
C LYS A 66 -5.43 8.11 -15.12
N ARG A 67 -5.37 8.51 -13.87
CA ARG A 67 -5.54 9.92 -13.46
C ARG A 67 -4.23 10.71 -13.56
N GLY A 68 -3.14 10.08 -13.97
CA GLY A 68 -1.86 10.73 -14.15
C GLY A 68 -0.86 10.55 -13.02
N HIS A 69 -1.20 9.76 -12.01
CA HIS A 69 -0.27 9.46 -10.93
C HIS A 69 0.69 8.37 -11.39
N ASN A 70 1.98 8.65 -11.33
CA ASN A 70 2.98 7.70 -11.78
C ASN A 70 3.38 6.78 -10.62
N ILE A 71 2.79 5.60 -10.61
CA ILE A 71 3.01 4.62 -9.54
C ILE A 71 3.88 3.50 -10.08
N ILE A 72 4.97 3.23 -9.38
CA ILE A 72 5.93 2.19 -9.74
C ILE A 72 5.67 0.97 -8.88
N THR A 73 5.65 -0.21 -9.49
CA THR A 73 5.48 -1.48 -8.80
C THR A 73 6.80 -2.22 -8.79
N HIS A 74 7.25 -2.59 -7.59
CA HIS A 74 8.36 -3.52 -7.40
C HIS A 74 7.79 -4.80 -6.81
N TRP A 75 8.24 -5.94 -7.34
CA TRP A 75 7.81 -7.23 -6.82
C TRP A 75 8.77 -7.71 -5.75
N GLN A 76 8.20 -8.18 -4.66
CA GLN A 76 8.96 -8.74 -3.53
C GLN A 76 8.50 -10.15 -3.25
N THR A 77 9.40 -10.97 -2.74
CA THR A 77 9.04 -12.27 -2.19
C THR A 77 8.99 -12.14 -0.68
N VAL A 78 7.87 -12.53 -0.10
CA VAL A 78 7.70 -12.56 1.35
C VAL A 78 7.44 -14.00 1.78
N ILE A 79 7.83 -14.32 3.00
CA ILE A 79 7.55 -15.62 3.60
C ILE A 79 6.48 -15.40 4.66
N THR A 80 5.35 -16.09 4.50
CA THR A 80 4.24 -15.96 5.44
C THR A 80 4.46 -16.85 6.67
N GLU A 81 3.57 -16.71 7.62
CA GLU A 81 3.62 -17.49 8.87
C GLU A 81 3.60 -18.99 8.64
N SER A 82 2.98 -19.43 7.55
CA SER A 82 2.94 -20.84 7.17
C SER A 82 4.26 -21.33 6.57
N GLY A 83 5.22 -20.44 6.33
CA GLY A 83 6.48 -20.77 5.68
C GLY A 83 6.42 -20.71 4.15
N GLU A 84 5.29 -20.36 3.59
CA GLU A 84 5.10 -20.28 2.15
C GLU A 84 5.66 -18.98 1.59
N ARG A 85 6.17 -19.04 0.38
CA ARG A 85 6.67 -17.87 -0.33
C ARG A 85 5.58 -17.27 -1.19
N HIS A 86 5.42 -15.96 -1.10
CA HIS A 86 4.46 -15.23 -1.92
C HIS A 86 5.12 -14.03 -2.55
N ARG A 87 4.77 -13.76 -3.80
CA ARG A 87 5.15 -12.51 -4.45
C ARG A 87 4.10 -11.47 -4.13
N VAL A 88 4.55 -10.30 -3.67
CA VAL A 88 3.66 -9.19 -3.39
C VAL A 88 4.19 -7.93 -4.05
N GLY A 89 3.30 -7.05 -4.44
CA GLY A 89 3.68 -5.77 -5.00
C GLY A 89 4.05 -4.79 -3.90
N LEU A 90 5.12 -4.04 -4.16
CA LEU A 90 5.47 -2.86 -3.38
C LEU A 90 5.27 -1.67 -4.30
N TYR A 91 4.41 -0.76 -3.92
CA TYR A 91 4.04 0.40 -4.73
C TYR A 91 4.70 1.66 -4.20
N LEU A 92 5.21 2.47 -5.13
CA LEU A 92 5.83 3.75 -4.83
C LEU A 92 5.27 4.81 -5.75
N LEU A 93 5.06 6.01 -5.21
CA LEU A 93 4.68 7.16 -6.02
C LEU A 93 5.96 7.81 -6.53
N ALA A 94 6.13 7.84 -7.86
CA ALA A 94 7.31 8.43 -8.48
C ALA A 94 7.36 9.93 -8.23
N GLY A 95 8.57 10.47 -8.09
CA GLY A 95 8.76 11.87 -7.82
C GLY A 95 8.73 12.25 -6.35
N ARG A 96 8.37 11.28 -5.48
CA ARG A 96 8.40 11.47 -4.05
C ARG A 96 9.70 10.89 -3.49
N GLU A 97 10.24 11.55 -2.48
CA GLU A 97 11.36 11.00 -1.76
C GLU A 97 10.92 9.76 -1.00
N ALA A 98 11.59 8.64 -1.25
CA ALA A 98 11.14 7.37 -0.72
C ALA A 98 11.38 7.27 0.78
N THR A 99 10.31 6.97 1.52
CA THR A 99 10.39 6.59 2.92
C THR A 99 9.93 5.15 3.00
N PRO A 100 10.77 4.25 3.51
CA PRO A 100 10.43 2.84 3.62
C PRO A 100 9.23 2.57 4.52
#